data_8b4c55ae2c6509bb8223ee3ecf5cd452
#
_entry.id   8b4c55ae2c6509bb8223ee3ecf5cd452
#
_cell.length_a   1.000
_cell.length_b   1.000
_cell.length_c   1.000
_cell.angle_alpha   90.00
_cell.angle_beta   90.00
_cell.angle_gamma   90.00
#
_symmetry.space_group_name_H-M   'P 1'
#
loop_
_entity.id
_entity.type
_entity.pdbx_description
1 polymer ?
#
loop_
_entity_poly.entity_id
_entity_poly.type
_entity_poly.pdbx_seq_one_letter_code
_entity_poly.pdbx_strand_id
1 'polypeptide(L)'
;MERVCRFRVDGRESYGLIDGDIVYETNDLFSRDRGARHSLAGVELLAPSLPSKIVCVGRNYLEHAAEFNNPVPVEPLIFLKPLSALNGPGGAIVYPPISQRVDYEAELGLVIGRRARNVPRDRAWDYVFGFTCVNDVTARDLQRKDGQWTRGKGCDTFCPAGPWIVRKEDADFASLRVRGYLNGDLVQDAPVTDMIFPVDAIIAYITEFMTLEPGDLVATGTPSGVGPMRPGARVTVDIEGIGRLENSVV
;
A
#
# COMPACT_ATOMS: atom_id res chain seq x y z
N MET A 1 10.37 16.85 -5.66
CA MET A 1 9.73 15.53 -5.42
C MET A 1 8.47 15.47 -6.27
N GLU A 2 8.47 14.57 -7.25
CA GLU A 2 7.34 14.42 -8.17
C GLU A 2 6.33 13.41 -7.59
N ARG A 3 5.06 13.83 -7.46
CA ARG A 3 3.98 13.02 -6.93
C ARG A 3 3.02 12.67 -8.04
N VAL A 4 2.79 11.39 -8.27
CA VAL A 4 1.87 10.88 -9.30
C VAL A 4 0.59 10.43 -8.63
N CYS A 5 -0.55 10.92 -9.07
CA CYS A 5 -1.85 10.55 -8.53
C CYS A 5 -2.78 10.00 -9.62
N ARG A 6 -3.82 9.34 -9.17
CA ARG A 6 -5.02 9.10 -9.96
C ARG A 6 -6.15 9.86 -9.27
N PHE A 7 -6.97 10.54 -10.05
CA PHE A 7 -7.99 11.43 -9.50
C PHE A 7 -9.26 11.41 -10.34
N ARG A 8 -10.36 11.88 -9.75
CA ARG A 8 -11.64 12.09 -10.43
C ARG A 8 -12.02 13.56 -10.36
N VAL A 9 -12.45 14.11 -11.50
CA VAL A 9 -13.02 15.45 -11.65
C VAL A 9 -14.13 15.39 -12.68
N ASP A 10 -15.27 16.02 -12.43
CA ASP A 10 -16.45 16.03 -13.31
C ASP A 10 -16.87 14.63 -13.81
N GLY A 11 -16.75 13.62 -12.92
CA GLY A 11 -17.07 12.24 -13.21
C GLY A 11 -16.06 11.47 -14.06
N ARG A 12 -14.98 12.12 -14.53
CA ARG A 12 -13.88 11.48 -15.29
C ARG A 12 -12.72 11.13 -14.37
N GLU A 13 -12.14 9.97 -14.59
CA GLU A 13 -10.92 9.53 -13.93
C GLU A 13 -9.72 9.76 -14.84
N SER A 14 -8.64 10.28 -14.28
CA SER A 14 -7.39 10.57 -14.98
C SER A 14 -6.19 10.33 -14.06
N TYR A 15 -5.02 10.17 -14.66
CA TYR A 15 -3.76 10.27 -13.95
C TYR A 15 -3.26 11.72 -13.94
N GLY A 16 -2.42 12.07 -12.98
CA GLY A 16 -1.87 13.41 -12.91
C GLY A 16 -0.58 13.52 -12.11
N LEU A 17 0.14 14.61 -12.37
CA LEU A 17 1.30 15.04 -11.60
C LEU A 17 0.89 16.17 -10.66
N ILE A 18 1.22 16.03 -9.39
CA ILE A 18 0.96 17.04 -8.37
C ILE A 18 2.20 17.93 -8.22
N ASP A 19 1.99 19.24 -8.40
CA ASP A 19 2.99 20.28 -8.20
C ASP A 19 2.38 21.42 -7.34
N GLY A 20 2.81 21.50 -6.08
CA GLY A 20 2.15 22.33 -5.07
C GLY A 20 0.69 21.92 -4.89
N ASP A 21 -0.23 22.88 -5.12
CA ASP A 21 -1.69 22.70 -5.01
C ASP A 21 -2.35 22.47 -6.38
N ILE A 22 -1.57 22.11 -7.40
CA ILE A 22 -2.06 21.89 -8.77
C ILE A 22 -1.84 20.44 -9.16
N VAL A 23 -2.85 19.85 -9.78
CA VAL A 23 -2.78 18.55 -10.48
C VAL A 23 -2.75 18.83 -11.99
N TYR A 24 -1.75 18.35 -12.68
CA TYR A 24 -1.65 18.37 -14.13
C TYR A 24 -2.05 17.00 -14.67
N GLU A 25 -3.07 16.91 -15.52
CA GLU A 25 -3.43 15.65 -16.18
C GLU A 25 -2.24 15.07 -16.94
N THR A 26 -2.12 13.75 -16.93
CA THR A 26 -1.13 12.98 -17.70
C THR A 26 -1.84 11.91 -18.52
N ASN A 27 -1.17 11.44 -19.59
CA ASN A 27 -1.74 10.40 -20.45
C ASN A 27 -1.88 9.04 -19.75
N ASP A 28 -0.95 8.73 -18.86
CA ASP A 28 -0.94 7.49 -18.06
C ASP A 28 -0.17 7.67 -16.74
N LEU A 29 -0.08 6.60 -15.97
CA LEU A 29 0.62 6.54 -14.68
C LEU A 29 2.11 6.91 -14.78
N PHE A 30 2.77 6.60 -15.90
CA PHE A 30 4.23 6.71 -16.07
C PHE A 30 4.65 7.97 -16.80
N SER A 31 3.69 8.65 -17.45
CA SER A 31 3.92 9.87 -18.22
C SER A 31 4.41 11.03 -17.35
N ARG A 32 5.15 11.94 -17.97
CA ARG A 32 5.55 13.23 -17.41
C ARG A 32 4.93 14.41 -18.15
N ASP A 33 3.96 14.13 -19.02
CA ASP A 33 3.23 15.17 -19.73
C ASP A 33 2.45 16.04 -18.74
N ARG A 34 2.22 17.29 -19.12
CA ARG A 34 1.42 18.24 -18.34
C ARG A 34 0.29 18.76 -19.22
N GLY A 35 -0.88 18.12 -19.09
CA GLY A 35 -2.12 18.49 -19.77
C GLY A 35 -2.95 19.52 -18.99
N ALA A 36 -4.25 19.29 -18.91
CA ALA A 36 -5.19 20.16 -18.20
C ALA A 36 -4.80 20.33 -16.72
N ARG A 37 -5.14 21.49 -16.15
CA ARG A 37 -4.79 21.87 -14.78
C ARG A 37 -6.02 21.87 -13.90
N HIS A 38 -5.90 21.28 -12.72
CA HIS A 38 -6.93 21.25 -11.69
C HIS A 38 -6.35 21.68 -10.33
N SER A 39 -7.17 22.29 -9.49
CA SER A 39 -6.80 22.48 -8.09
C SER A 39 -6.79 21.11 -7.37
N LEU A 40 -5.77 20.82 -6.59
CA LEU A 40 -5.70 19.58 -5.79
C LEU A 40 -6.90 19.47 -4.83
N ALA A 41 -7.36 20.59 -4.27
CA ALA A 41 -8.55 20.61 -3.41
C ALA A 41 -9.87 20.44 -4.18
N GLY A 42 -9.86 20.58 -5.51
CA GLY A 42 -11.04 20.45 -6.38
C GLY A 42 -11.19 19.08 -7.02
N VAL A 43 -10.31 18.12 -6.73
CA VAL A 43 -10.36 16.76 -7.27
C VAL A 43 -10.53 15.74 -6.16
N GLU A 44 -11.15 14.62 -6.48
CA GLU A 44 -11.20 13.43 -5.61
C GLU A 44 -9.98 12.56 -5.92
N LEU A 45 -9.09 12.36 -4.95
CA LEU A 45 -7.98 11.44 -5.10
C LEU A 45 -8.50 9.99 -5.02
N LEU A 46 -8.01 9.16 -5.92
CA LEU A 46 -8.31 7.72 -5.98
C LEU A 46 -7.07 6.90 -5.59
N ALA A 47 -7.22 5.57 -5.46
CA ALA A 47 -6.06 4.70 -5.38
C ALA A 47 -5.12 5.01 -6.55
N PRO A 48 -3.82 5.27 -6.30
CA PRO A 48 -2.97 5.94 -7.27
C PRO A 48 -2.56 5.09 -8.47
N SER A 49 -2.81 3.77 -8.43
CA SER A 49 -2.67 2.86 -9.57
C SER A 49 -3.90 1.97 -9.71
N LEU A 50 -4.06 1.38 -10.91
CA LEU A 50 -5.01 0.30 -11.20
C LEU A 50 -4.20 -0.97 -11.43
N PRO A 51 -3.86 -1.72 -10.38
CA PRO A 51 -3.02 -2.89 -10.50
C PRO A 51 -3.76 -4.04 -11.20
N SER A 52 -3.03 -4.93 -11.86
CA SER A 52 -3.59 -6.22 -12.32
C SER A 52 -3.74 -7.19 -11.15
N LYS A 53 -2.94 -7.01 -10.11
CA LYS A 53 -2.97 -7.75 -8.85
C LYS A 53 -2.33 -6.94 -7.72
N ILE A 54 -2.73 -7.28 -6.49
CA ILE A 54 -2.15 -6.74 -5.26
C ILE A 54 -1.44 -7.90 -4.57
N VAL A 55 -0.11 -7.83 -4.51
CA VAL A 55 0.73 -8.84 -3.85
C VAL A 55 1.14 -8.32 -2.49
N CYS A 56 1.02 -9.15 -1.46
CA CYS A 56 1.33 -8.74 -0.09
C CYS A 56 2.35 -9.69 0.53
N VAL A 57 3.20 -9.14 1.41
CA VAL A 57 4.21 -9.88 2.16
C VAL A 57 3.80 -9.93 3.63
N GLY A 58 3.51 -11.13 4.13
CA GLY A 58 3.19 -11.32 5.55
C GLY A 58 4.42 -11.44 6.42
N ARG A 59 4.33 -10.94 7.69
CA ARG A 59 5.35 -11.12 8.76
C ARG A 59 6.74 -10.64 8.36
N ASN A 60 6.84 -9.48 7.76
CA ASN A 60 8.11 -8.94 7.25
C ASN A 60 8.85 -8.02 8.23
N TYR A 61 8.42 -7.95 9.50
CA TYR A 61 9.11 -7.26 10.59
C TYR A 61 9.26 -8.19 11.79
N LEU A 62 10.46 -8.22 12.39
CA LEU A 62 10.76 -9.14 13.49
C LEU A 62 9.82 -8.96 14.69
N GLU A 63 9.60 -7.71 15.10
CA GLU A 63 8.74 -7.40 16.24
C GLU A 63 7.28 -7.79 15.97
N HIS A 64 6.80 -7.60 14.74
CA HIS A 64 5.45 -8.03 14.36
C HIS A 64 5.30 -9.56 14.37
N ALA A 65 6.31 -10.31 13.94
CA ALA A 65 6.29 -11.77 14.05
C ALA A 65 6.23 -12.20 15.53
N ALA A 66 7.01 -11.56 16.40
CA ALA A 66 7.04 -11.83 17.84
C ALA A 66 5.71 -11.47 18.54
N GLU A 67 5.03 -10.38 18.13
CA GLU A 67 3.72 -9.94 18.68
C GLU A 67 2.65 -11.03 18.63
N PHE A 68 2.69 -11.90 17.63
CA PHE A 68 1.77 -13.03 17.47
C PHE A 68 2.37 -14.40 17.81
N ASN A 69 3.55 -14.45 18.45
CA ASN A 69 4.29 -15.69 18.74
C ASN A 69 4.52 -16.55 17.47
N ASN A 70 4.67 -15.91 16.32
CA ASN A 70 4.96 -16.60 15.07
C ASN A 70 6.48 -16.80 14.93
N PRO A 71 6.93 -17.91 14.32
CA PRO A 71 8.33 -18.06 13.94
C PRO A 71 8.71 -17.00 12.89
N VAL A 72 9.96 -16.57 12.92
CA VAL A 72 10.52 -15.72 11.87
C VAL A 72 10.54 -16.53 10.57
N PRO A 73 9.92 -16.03 9.49
CA PRO A 73 9.89 -16.76 8.22
C PRO A 73 11.29 -16.85 7.60
N VAL A 74 11.60 -17.98 6.99
CA VAL A 74 12.89 -18.20 6.29
C VAL A 74 12.85 -17.72 4.83
N GLU A 75 11.64 -17.49 4.30
CA GLU A 75 11.37 -16.94 2.96
C GLU A 75 10.12 -16.05 3.01
N PRO A 76 9.93 -15.12 2.04
CA PRO A 76 8.76 -14.24 2.02
C PRO A 76 7.44 -15.01 1.99
N LEU A 77 6.55 -14.73 2.94
CA LEU A 77 5.20 -15.27 2.96
C LEU A 77 4.29 -14.44 2.07
N ILE A 78 3.97 -14.93 0.89
CA ILE A 78 3.22 -14.19 -0.13
C ILE A 78 1.75 -14.57 -0.11
N PHE A 79 0.89 -13.55 -0.21
CA PHE A 79 -0.54 -13.70 -0.45
C PHE A 79 -1.06 -12.59 -1.38
N LEU A 80 -2.28 -12.74 -1.86
CA LEU A 80 -2.93 -11.78 -2.75
C LEU A 80 -4.16 -11.16 -2.09
N LYS A 81 -4.41 -9.89 -2.38
CA LYS A 81 -5.72 -9.26 -2.18
C LYS A 81 -6.42 -9.12 -3.53
N PRO A 82 -7.75 -9.39 -3.61
CA PRO A 82 -8.50 -9.15 -4.83
C PRO A 82 -8.57 -7.65 -5.15
N LEU A 83 -8.80 -7.31 -6.42
CA LEU A 83 -8.89 -5.92 -6.84
C LEU A 83 -10.09 -5.17 -6.21
N SER A 84 -11.16 -5.88 -5.84
CA SER A 84 -12.30 -5.32 -5.10
C SER A 84 -11.94 -4.82 -3.70
N ALA A 85 -10.79 -5.28 -3.14
CA ALA A 85 -10.29 -4.77 -1.88
C ALA A 85 -9.65 -3.38 -2.01
N LEU A 86 -9.23 -2.96 -3.23
CA LEU A 86 -8.57 -1.68 -3.45
C LEU A 86 -9.49 -0.51 -3.07
N ASN A 87 -8.95 0.43 -2.28
CA ASN A 87 -9.65 1.61 -1.83
C ASN A 87 -8.72 2.83 -1.94
N GLY A 88 -9.29 4.02 -2.13
CA GLY A 88 -8.53 5.26 -2.26
C GLY A 88 -8.45 6.08 -0.96
N PRO A 89 -7.73 7.21 -1.01
CA PRO A 89 -7.70 8.17 0.08
C PRO A 89 -9.10 8.68 0.42
N GLY A 90 -9.43 8.76 1.71
CA GLY A 90 -10.75 9.19 2.17
C GLY A 90 -11.87 8.17 1.98
N GLY A 91 -11.65 7.10 1.23
CA GLY A 91 -12.61 6.02 1.04
C GLY A 91 -12.90 5.29 2.36
N ALA A 92 -14.16 4.88 2.57
CA ALA A 92 -14.54 4.16 3.78
C ALA A 92 -14.00 2.72 3.78
N ILE A 93 -13.49 2.26 4.91
CA ILE A 93 -13.23 0.85 5.19
C ILE A 93 -14.52 0.27 5.74
N VAL A 94 -15.15 -0.64 4.98
CA VAL A 94 -16.42 -1.26 5.37
C VAL A 94 -16.15 -2.41 6.33
N TYR A 95 -16.66 -2.28 7.58
CA TYR A 95 -16.54 -3.36 8.57
C TYR A 95 -17.49 -4.51 8.19
N PRO A 96 -16.98 -5.70 7.81
CA PRO A 96 -17.83 -6.76 7.31
C PRO A 96 -18.61 -7.44 8.46
N PRO A 97 -19.92 -7.71 8.30
CA PRO A 97 -20.74 -8.31 9.36
C PRO A 97 -20.33 -9.74 9.73
N ILE A 98 -19.50 -10.38 8.92
CA ILE A 98 -18.97 -11.73 9.13
C ILE A 98 -17.74 -11.77 10.03
N SER A 99 -17.16 -10.62 10.39
CA SER A 99 -15.97 -10.52 11.24
C SER A 99 -16.30 -9.84 12.56
N GLN A 100 -15.65 -10.27 13.62
CA GLN A 100 -15.75 -9.66 14.96
C GLN A 100 -14.48 -8.85 15.30
N ARG A 101 -13.44 -8.92 14.45
CA ARG A 101 -12.18 -8.21 14.68
C ARG A 101 -11.52 -7.86 13.36
N VAL A 102 -11.51 -6.56 13.04
CA VAL A 102 -10.81 -5.98 11.91
C VAL A 102 -9.66 -5.13 12.42
N ASP A 103 -8.43 -5.47 12.02
CA ASP A 103 -7.20 -4.78 12.40
C ASP A 103 -6.68 -3.91 11.25
N TYR A 104 -6.01 -2.79 11.58
CA TYR A 104 -5.19 -2.01 10.66
C TYR A 104 -3.77 -2.61 10.57
N GLU A 105 -3.14 -2.44 9.41
CA GLU A 105 -1.74 -2.81 9.15
C GLU A 105 -1.11 -1.75 8.23
N ALA A 106 -0.39 -0.78 8.82
CA ALA A 106 0.29 0.26 8.06
C ALA A 106 1.54 -0.30 7.34
N GLU A 107 1.66 -0.04 6.05
CA GLU A 107 2.70 -0.61 5.19
C GLU A 107 3.25 0.38 4.17
N LEU A 108 4.50 0.17 3.75
CA LEU A 108 5.02 0.74 2.52
C LEU A 108 4.48 -0.07 1.33
N GLY A 109 3.91 0.60 0.34
CA GLY A 109 3.53 0.02 -0.94
C GLY A 109 4.56 0.33 -2.02
N LEU A 110 4.94 -0.68 -2.81
CA LEU A 110 5.74 -0.51 -4.01
C LEU A 110 4.82 -0.55 -5.23
N VAL A 111 5.00 0.36 -6.15
CA VAL A 111 4.33 0.33 -7.45
C VAL A 111 5.34 -0.11 -8.51
N ILE A 112 4.98 -1.11 -9.30
CA ILE A 112 5.83 -1.69 -10.33
C ILE A 112 5.83 -0.79 -11.57
N GLY A 113 7.02 -0.54 -12.14
CA GLY A 113 7.19 0.35 -13.28
C GLY A 113 7.27 -0.34 -14.64
N ARG A 114 7.63 -1.60 -14.66
CA ARG A 114 7.77 -2.40 -15.88
C ARG A 114 7.57 -3.88 -15.59
N ARG A 115 7.18 -4.62 -16.63
CA ARG A 115 6.96 -6.06 -16.52
C ARG A 115 8.20 -6.78 -15.97
N ALA A 116 8.01 -7.56 -14.89
CA ALA A 116 9.05 -8.24 -14.13
C ALA A 116 8.77 -9.75 -14.05
N ARG A 117 9.73 -10.56 -14.51
CA ARG A 117 9.70 -12.03 -14.43
C ARG A 117 11.13 -12.55 -14.34
N ASN A 118 11.39 -13.44 -13.38
CA ASN A 118 12.72 -13.99 -13.10
C ASN A 118 13.78 -12.88 -12.92
N VAL A 119 13.45 -11.88 -12.11
CA VAL A 119 14.31 -10.71 -11.89
C VAL A 119 15.42 -11.08 -10.91
N PRO A 120 16.72 -10.95 -11.30
CA PRO A 120 17.80 -11.15 -10.36
C PRO A 120 17.80 -10.04 -9.29
N ARG A 121 18.19 -10.39 -8.08
CA ARG A 121 18.09 -9.52 -6.91
C ARG A 121 18.78 -8.16 -7.09
N ASP A 122 19.97 -8.15 -7.69
CA ASP A 122 20.75 -6.95 -7.97
C ASP A 122 20.11 -6.00 -9.00
N ARG A 123 19.08 -6.46 -9.72
CA ARG A 123 18.34 -5.68 -10.70
C ARG A 123 16.91 -5.32 -10.24
N ALA A 124 16.49 -5.78 -9.08
CA ALA A 124 15.10 -5.65 -8.59
C ALA A 124 14.62 -4.18 -8.54
N TRP A 125 15.47 -3.28 -8.10
CA TRP A 125 15.17 -1.84 -8.03
C TRP A 125 14.87 -1.21 -9.39
N ASP A 126 15.36 -1.77 -10.49
CA ASP A 126 15.06 -1.29 -11.84
C ASP A 126 13.57 -1.41 -12.20
N TYR A 127 12.82 -2.27 -11.49
CA TYR A 127 11.42 -2.57 -11.75
C TYR A 127 10.45 -1.80 -10.85
N VAL A 128 10.95 -1.18 -9.78
CA VAL A 128 10.14 -0.32 -8.91
C VAL A 128 9.98 1.06 -9.54
N PHE A 129 8.74 1.52 -9.67
CA PHE A 129 8.40 2.86 -10.14
C PHE A 129 8.44 3.88 -9.00
N GLY A 130 7.89 3.53 -7.85
CA GLY A 130 7.80 4.43 -6.72
C GLY A 130 7.08 3.81 -5.53
N PHE A 131 6.78 4.65 -4.56
CA PHE A 131 6.29 4.29 -3.25
C PHE A 131 4.97 4.98 -2.95
N THR A 132 4.11 4.30 -2.19
CA THR A 132 2.84 4.81 -1.69
C THR A 132 2.56 4.25 -0.29
N CYS A 133 1.61 4.82 0.44
CA CYS A 133 1.13 4.20 1.68
C CYS A 133 0.09 3.13 1.35
N VAL A 134 0.07 2.06 2.15
CA VAL A 134 -0.94 0.98 2.08
C VAL A 134 -1.42 0.66 3.49
N ASN A 135 -2.70 0.33 3.63
CA ASN A 135 -3.24 -0.30 4.82
C ASN A 135 -3.73 -1.71 4.45
N ASP A 136 -3.02 -2.75 4.90
CA ASP A 136 -3.40 -4.15 4.66
C ASP A 136 -4.44 -4.60 5.69
N VAL A 137 -5.66 -4.02 5.60
CA VAL A 137 -6.77 -4.28 6.52
C VAL A 137 -7.07 -5.77 6.61
N THR A 138 -7.25 -6.26 7.85
CA THR A 138 -7.31 -7.68 8.14
C THR A 138 -8.47 -8.04 9.07
N ALA A 139 -9.40 -8.89 8.63
CA ALA A 139 -10.36 -9.57 9.49
C ALA A 139 -9.64 -10.70 10.24
N ARG A 140 -9.13 -10.38 11.42
CA ARG A 140 -8.16 -11.21 12.15
C ARG A 140 -8.71 -12.56 12.62
N ASP A 141 -9.97 -12.59 12.99
CA ASP A 141 -10.68 -13.81 13.38
C ASP A 141 -10.86 -14.76 12.19
N LEU A 142 -11.18 -14.23 11.01
CA LEU A 142 -11.31 -15.01 9.78
C LEU A 142 -9.95 -15.52 9.30
N GLN A 143 -8.92 -14.68 9.35
CA GLN A 143 -7.55 -15.07 9.01
C GLN A 143 -7.07 -16.27 9.84
N ARG A 144 -7.32 -16.27 11.16
CA ARG A 144 -6.96 -17.37 12.06
C ARG A 144 -7.78 -18.63 11.80
N LYS A 145 -9.10 -18.45 11.58
CA LYS A 145 -10.03 -19.56 11.40
C LYS A 145 -9.77 -20.35 10.13
N ASP A 146 -9.50 -19.66 9.03
CA ASP A 146 -9.46 -20.30 7.70
C ASP A 146 -8.10 -20.92 7.37
N GLY A 147 -7.02 -20.48 8.02
CA GLY A 147 -5.66 -20.86 7.67
C GLY A 147 -5.16 -20.24 6.35
N GLN A 148 -6.01 -20.20 5.32
CA GLN A 148 -5.79 -19.43 4.09
C GLN A 148 -6.31 -18.02 4.24
N TRP A 149 -5.53 -17.00 3.88
CA TRP A 149 -5.81 -15.61 4.24
C TRP A 149 -6.79 -14.89 3.31
N THR A 150 -7.24 -15.52 2.23
CA THR A 150 -8.09 -14.88 1.20
C THR A 150 -9.27 -14.13 1.79
N ARG A 151 -10.07 -14.77 2.65
CA ARG A 151 -11.26 -14.14 3.26
C ARG A 151 -10.88 -13.10 4.33
N GLY A 152 -9.85 -13.36 5.12
CA GLY A 152 -9.38 -12.44 6.15
C GLY A 152 -8.78 -11.15 5.59
N LYS A 153 -8.20 -11.21 4.40
CA LYS A 153 -7.46 -10.12 3.73
C LYS A 153 -8.19 -9.53 2.52
N GLY A 154 -9.20 -10.22 1.99
CA GLY A 154 -9.80 -9.94 0.69
C GLY A 154 -11.20 -9.35 0.73
N CYS A 155 -11.72 -8.90 1.88
CA CYS A 155 -12.99 -8.17 1.90
C CYS A 155 -12.88 -6.87 1.07
N ASP A 156 -14.00 -6.44 0.51
CA ASP A 156 -14.07 -5.16 -0.20
C ASP A 156 -13.55 -4.03 0.68
N THR A 157 -12.85 -3.07 0.10
CA THR A 157 -12.23 -1.91 0.76
C THR A 157 -11.03 -2.20 1.68
N PHE A 158 -10.57 -3.45 1.78
CA PHE A 158 -9.51 -3.87 2.71
C PHE A 158 -8.08 -3.59 2.24
N CYS A 159 -7.91 -2.81 1.17
CA CYS A 159 -6.61 -2.35 0.69
C CYS A 159 -6.62 -0.84 0.36
N PRO A 160 -6.80 0.04 1.36
CA PRO A 160 -6.53 1.45 1.13
C PRO A 160 -5.10 1.66 0.64
N ALA A 161 -4.94 2.43 -0.45
CA ALA A 161 -3.66 2.79 -1.05
C ALA A 161 -3.65 4.25 -1.50
N GLY A 162 -2.55 4.97 -1.28
CA GLY A 162 -2.42 6.38 -1.63
C GLY A 162 -1.59 7.18 -0.61
N PRO A 163 -1.71 8.51 -0.60
CA PRO A 163 -2.60 9.33 -1.42
C PRO A 163 -2.13 9.50 -2.87
N TRP A 164 -0.86 9.28 -3.13
CA TRP A 164 -0.18 9.35 -4.42
C TRP A 164 1.02 8.41 -4.43
N ILE A 165 1.71 8.36 -5.54
CA ILE A 165 3.01 7.68 -5.67
C ILE A 165 4.10 8.74 -5.70
N VAL A 166 5.12 8.57 -4.89
CA VAL A 166 6.40 9.29 -5.01
C VAL A 166 7.35 8.42 -5.81
N ARG A 167 7.94 8.97 -6.88
CA ARG A 167 8.91 8.21 -7.70
C ARG A 167 10.10 7.80 -6.86
N LYS A 168 10.66 6.62 -7.10
CA LYS A 168 11.76 6.08 -6.29
C LYS A 168 13.00 6.97 -6.28
N GLU A 169 13.26 7.66 -7.39
CA GLU A 169 14.41 8.58 -7.54
C GLU A 169 14.25 9.87 -6.74
N ASP A 170 13.02 10.19 -6.30
CA ASP A 170 12.67 11.36 -5.48
C ASP A 170 12.57 11.06 -3.99
N ALA A 171 12.65 9.80 -3.59
CA ALA A 171 12.57 9.36 -2.20
C ALA A 171 13.94 8.89 -1.69
N ASP A 172 14.30 9.31 -0.49
CA ASP A 172 15.41 8.69 0.25
C ASP A 172 14.88 7.44 0.98
N PHE A 173 14.95 6.29 0.30
CA PHE A 173 14.40 5.03 0.84
C PHE A 173 14.93 4.69 2.23
N ALA A 174 16.21 4.93 2.50
CA ALA A 174 16.82 4.57 3.78
C ALA A 174 16.26 5.39 4.96
N SER A 175 15.71 6.58 4.70
CA SER A 175 15.10 7.44 5.72
C SER A 175 13.62 7.18 5.96
N LEU A 176 12.97 6.36 5.12
CA LEU A 176 11.53 6.13 5.23
C LEU A 176 11.17 5.39 6.53
N ARG A 177 10.09 5.85 7.16
CA ARG A 177 9.48 5.21 8.33
C ARG A 177 8.00 5.01 8.10
N VAL A 178 7.51 3.82 8.41
CA VAL A 178 6.08 3.51 8.37
C VAL A 178 5.48 3.83 9.73
N ARG A 179 4.53 4.75 9.77
CA ARG A 179 3.76 5.10 10.97
C ARG A 179 2.28 4.82 10.76
N GLY A 180 1.66 4.19 11.75
CA GLY A 180 0.23 3.98 11.82
C GLY A 180 -0.39 4.80 12.95
N TYR A 181 -1.55 5.41 12.68
CA TYR A 181 -2.31 6.14 13.71
C TYR A 181 -3.75 5.63 13.73
N LEU A 182 -4.29 5.47 14.94
CA LEU A 182 -5.70 5.18 15.17
C LEU A 182 -6.31 6.34 15.97
N ASN A 183 -7.29 7.03 15.41
CA ASN A 183 -7.95 8.20 16.00
C ASN A 183 -6.98 9.33 16.42
N GLY A 184 -5.82 9.42 15.75
CA GLY A 184 -4.76 10.39 16.04
C GLY A 184 -3.65 9.87 16.95
N ASP A 185 -3.83 8.75 17.63
CA ASP A 185 -2.81 8.16 18.47
C ASP A 185 -1.83 7.35 17.62
N LEU A 186 -0.53 7.54 17.82
CA LEU A 186 0.53 6.76 17.18
C LEU A 186 0.53 5.34 17.73
N VAL A 187 0.32 4.35 16.87
CA VAL A 187 0.19 2.94 17.24
C VAL A 187 1.22 2.03 16.56
N GLN A 188 1.78 2.45 15.44
CA GLN A 188 2.87 1.76 14.74
C GLN A 188 3.96 2.76 14.35
N ASP A 189 5.23 2.43 14.51
CA ASP A 189 6.36 3.25 14.06
C ASP A 189 7.62 2.41 13.88
N ALA A 190 8.05 2.19 12.64
CA ALA A 190 9.30 1.49 12.34
C ALA A 190 9.95 2.01 11.05
N PRO A 191 11.28 2.01 10.94
CA PRO A 191 11.95 2.29 9.69
C PRO A 191 11.75 1.14 8.69
N VAL A 192 11.70 1.45 7.40
CA VAL A 192 11.59 0.43 6.34
C VAL A 192 12.82 -0.49 6.28
N THR A 193 13.93 -0.05 6.83
CA THR A 193 15.17 -0.83 6.91
C THR A 193 15.09 -2.01 7.88
N ASP A 194 14.07 -2.06 8.75
CA ASP A 194 13.84 -3.16 9.69
C ASP A 194 13.06 -4.33 9.07
N MET A 195 12.74 -4.25 7.77
CA MET A 195 12.16 -5.38 7.04
C MET A 195 13.10 -6.59 7.06
N ILE A 196 12.57 -7.77 7.38
CA ILE A 196 13.29 -9.06 7.31
C ILE A 196 13.74 -9.33 5.88
N PHE A 197 12.83 -9.17 4.93
CA PHE A 197 13.09 -9.28 3.49
C PHE A 197 13.05 -7.87 2.88
N PRO A 198 14.19 -7.31 2.46
CA PRO A 198 14.24 -6.01 1.81
C PRO A 198 13.61 -6.06 0.40
N VAL A 199 13.35 -4.89 -0.17
CA VAL A 199 12.63 -4.72 -1.45
C VAL A 199 13.22 -5.58 -2.58
N ASP A 200 14.53 -5.64 -2.68
CA ASP A 200 15.23 -6.43 -3.71
C ASP A 200 14.99 -7.93 -3.56
N ALA A 201 14.94 -8.43 -2.33
CA ALA A 201 14.62 -9.83 -2.05
C ALA A 201 13.14 -10.13 -2.35
N ILE A 202 12.22 -9.24 -1.98
CA ILE A 202 10.78 -9.39 -2.23
C ILE A 202 10.50 -9.48 -3.74
N ILE A 203 11.01 -8.54 -4.54
CA ILE A 203 10.78 -8.51 -5.99
C ILE A 203 11.40 -9.73 -6.67
N ALA A 204 12.65 -10.08 -6.31
CA ALA A 204 13.30 -11.27 -6.86
C ALA A 204 12.46 -12.51 -6.57
N TYR A 205 12.07 -12.73 -5.31
CA TYR A 205 11.30 -13.90 -4.89
C TYR A 205 9.94 -14.01 -5.58
N ILE A 206 9.15 -12.92 -5.62
CA ILE A 206 7.84 -12.91 -6.28
C ILE A 206 8.00 -13.24 -7.77
N THR A 207 8.99 -12.67 -8.42
CA THR A 207 9.16 -12.83 -9.87
C THR A 207 9.69 -14.19 -10.31
N GLU A 208 10.14 -15.05 -9.39
CA GLU A 208 10.47 -16.45 -9.68
C GLU A 208 9.25 -17.26 -10.11
N PHE A 209 8.07 -16.99 -9.55
CA PHE A 209 6.85 -17.77 -9.82
C PHE A 209 5.71 -16.93 -10.41
N MET A 210 5.69 -15.60 -10.22
CA MET A 210 4.61 -14.72 -10.65
C MET A 210 5.16 -13.53 -11.46
N THR A 211 4.58 -13.25 -12.63
CA THR A 211 4.91 -12.02 -13.37
C THR A 211 4.25 -10.83 -12.69
N LEU A 212 5.02 -9.78 -12.42
CA LEU A 212 4.50 -8.47 -12.05
C LEU A 212 4.35 -7.60 -13.30
N GLU A 213 3.25 -6.89 -13.42
CA GLU A 213 2.95 -5.99 -14.54
C GLU A 213 3.11 -4.52 -14.11
N PRO A 214 3.34 -3.58 -15.05
CA PRO A 214 3.37 -2.15 -14.71
C PRO A 214 2.08 -1.72 -14.01
N GLY A 215 2.22 -0.99 -12.91
CA GLY A 215 1.09 -0.55 -12.07
C GLY A 215 0.69 -1.54 -10.98
N ASP A 216 1.21 -2.78 -10.95
CA ASP A 216 0.96 -3.71 -9.85
C ASP A 216 1.45 -3.15 -8.53
N LEU A 217 0.70 -3.44 -7.46
CA LEU A 217 0.97 -3.01 -6.10
C LEU A 217 1.55 -4.16 -5.28
N VAL A 218 2.69 -3.90 -4.61
CA VAL A 218 3.28 -4.83 -3.65
C VAL A 218 3.29 -4.17 -2.27
N ALA A 219 2.52 -4.72 -1.33
CA ALA A 219 2.52 -4.31 0.08
C ALA A 219 3.63 -5.09 0.82
N THR A 220 4.52 -4.37 1.51
CA THR A 220 5.81 -4.92 1.95
C THR A 220 5.81 -5.54 3.33
N GLY A 221 4.66 -5.54 4.01
CA GLY A 221 4.52 -5.97 5.39
C GLY A 221 4.45 -4.82 6.38
N THR A 222 3.84 -5.09 7.52
CA THR A 222 3.55 -4.12 8.58
C THR A 222 4.47 -4.31 9.79
N PRO A 223 4.87 -3.23 10.49
CA PRO A 223 5.57 -3.32 11.77
C PRO A 223 4.63 -3.75 12.91
N SER A 224 5.18 -3.94 14.11
CA SER A 224 4.43 -4.19 15.34
C SER A 224 3.48 -3.03 15.69
N GLY A 225 2.49 -3.30 16.56
CA GLY A 225 1.48 -2.34 16.99
C GLY A 225 0.17 -2.43 16.22
N VAL A 226 -0.07 -3.51 15.48
CA VAL A 226 -1.37 -3.76 14.83
C VAL A 226 -2.47 -3.90 15.88
N GLY A 227 -3.67 -3.43 15.55
CA GLY A 227 -4.76 -3.45 16.53
C GLY A 227 -6.14 -3.30 15.90
N PRO A 228 -7.21 -3.55 16.71
CA PRO A 228 -8.56 -3.54 16.21
C PRO A 228 -9.08 -2.14 15.95
N MET A 229 -9.76 -2.00 14.82
CA MET A 229 -10.59 -0.85 14.46
C MET A 229 -12.06 -1.15 14.78
N ARG A 230 -12.86 -0.09 14.90
CA ARG A 230 -14.32 -0.19 15.03
C ARG A 230 -14.99 0.83 14.11
N PRO A 231 -16.26 0.62 13.72
CA PRO A 231 -17.03 1.66 13.05
C PRO A 231 -16.96 3.00 13.79
N GLY A 232 -16.75 4.10 13.05
CA GLY A 232 -16.50 5.42 13.59
C GLY A 232 -15.02 5.75 13.81
N ALA A 233 -14.12 4.77 13.76
CA ALA A 233 -12.68 5.02 13.87
C ALA A 233 -12.11 5.66 12.59
N ARG A 234 -10.98 6.35 12.77
CA ARG A 234 -10.16 6.91 11.68
C ARG A 234 -8.77 6.29 11.77
N VAL A 235 -8.32 5.70 10.70
CA VAL A 235 -6.99 5.12 10.59
C VAL A 235 -6.15 5.92 9.59
N THR A 236 -4.89 6.14 9.93
CA THR A 236 -3.95 6.85 9.06
C THR A 236 -2.66 6.06 8.93
N VAL A 237 -2.21 5.89 7.70
CA VAL A 237 -0.85 5.45 7.37
C VAL A 237 -0.06 6.68 6.94
N ASP A 238 1.05 6.94 7.60
CA ASP A 238 1.91 8.10 7.35
C ASP A 238 3.35 7.64 7.10
N ILE A 239 3.87 7.96 5.94
CA ILE A 239 5.26 7.68 5.59
C ILE A 239 5.89 9.00 5.20
N GLU A 240 6.81 9.49 6.04
CA GLU A 240 7.50 10.75 5.83
C GLU A 240 8.23 10.76 4.48
N GLY A 241 8.05 11.82 3.69
CA GLY A 241 8.59 11.90 2.33
C GLY A 241 7.72 11.22 1.26
N ILE A 242 6.72 10.41 1.64
CA ILE A 242 5.77 9.81 0.70
C ILE A 242 4.41 10.47 0.80
N GLY A 243 3.76 10.37 1.96
CA GLY A 243 2.44 10.98 2.15
C GLY A 243 1.68 10.41 3.32
N ARG A 244 0.44 10.90 3.47
CA ARG A 244 -0.48 10.52 4.53
C ARG A 244 -1.79 10.01 3.93
N LEU A 245 -2.08 8.75 4.15
CA LEU A 245 -3.30 8.07 3.71
C LEU A 245 -4.25 7.95 4.89
N GLU A 246 -5.42 8.55 4.78
CA GLU A 246 -6.42 8.53 5.85
C GLU A 246 -7.74 7.93 5.36
N ASN A 247 -8.34 7.04 6.16
CA ASN A 247 -9.59 6.38 5.87
C ASN A 247 -10.46 6.26 7.14
N SER A 248 -11.78 6.39 6.99
CA SER A 248 -12.75 6.13 8.04
C SER A 248 -13.22 4.69 8.01
N VAL A 249 -13.63 4.15 9.16
CA VAL A 249 -14.24 2.82 9.29
C VAL A 249 -15.76 2.98 9.46
N VAL A 250 -16.55 2.26 8.66
CA VAL A 250 -18.02 2.32 8.70
C VAL A 250 -18.63 0.94 8.90
#